data_bbb4347289725c7b227730db33b05423
#
_entry.id   bbb4347289725c7b227730db33b05423
#
_cell.length_a   1.000
_cell.length_b   1.000
_cell.length_c   1.000
_cell.angle_alpha   90.00
_cell.angle_beta   90.00
_cell.angle_gamma   90.00
#
_symmetry.space_group_name_H-M   'P 1'
#
loop_
_entity.id
_entity.type
_entity.pdbx_description
1 polymer ?
#
loop_
_entity_poly.entity_id
_entity_poly.type
_entity_poly.pdbx_seq_one_letter_code
_entity_poly.pdbx_strand_id
1 'polypeptide(L)'
;SYGDAASALRAETCLTEAIYYEGALEPEAGQRGIAQVILNRVRHPAYPDNVCGVVFEGQERSTGCQFTFTCDGSRRRPPVPSLWARANRIAKAALGGAVASEVGLSTHYHADYVMPYWSATLDQSGQIGRHIFYRWRGTTGTPGAFTRRYSGREPLIAAWTPRALQAADTAGGTGAGMPDAGMTAAVFSDPAAPQAAAAPPAAPSPAPFRARPLPLATATAGGAP
;
A
#
# COMPACT_ATOMS: atom_id res chain seq x y z
N SER A 1 -16.33 -7.93 2.69
CA SER A 1 -17.27 -7.24 1.79
C SER A 1 -17.30 -5.76 2.14
N TYR A 2 -17.57 -4.90 1.17
CA TYR A 2 -17.76 -3.47 1.36
C TYR A 2 -19.11 -3.21 2.04
N GLY A 3 -19.17 -2.21 2.92
CA GLY A 3 -20.40 -1.80 3.58
C GLY A 3 -21.37 -1.08 2.64
N ASP A 4 -20.83 -0.37 1.64
CA ASP A 4 -21.59 0.38 0.63
C ASP A 4 -20.79 0.60 -0.65
N ALA A 5 -21.48 0.98 -1.74
CA ALA A 5 -20.87 1.23 -3.05
C ALA A 5 -19.85 2.40 -3.01
N ALA A 6 -20.08 3.41 -2.19
CA ALA A 6 -19.18 4.55 -2.07
C ALA A 6 -17.86 4.14 -1.41
N SER A 7 -17.90 3.27 -0.39
CA SER A 7 -16.69 2.67 0.19
C SER A 7 -15.95 1.80 -0.82
N ALA A 8 -16.65 1.00 -1.63
CA ALA A 8 -16.02 0.21 -2.68
C ALA A 8 -15.25 1.09 -3.67
N LEU A 9 -15.88 2.18 -4.14
CA LEU A 9 -15.25 3.12 -5.07
C LEU A 9 -14.04 3.83 -4.43
N ARG A 10 -14.13 4.22 -3.16
CA ARG A 10 -13.02 4.84 -2.44
C ARG A 10 -11.84 3.87 -2.30
N ALA A 11 -12.08 2.62 -1.90
CA ALA A 11 -11.03 1.61 -1.81
C ALA A 11 -10.32 1.41 -3.16
N GLU A 12 -11.10 1.28 -4.24
CA GLU A 12 -10.57 1.15 -5.60
C GLU A 12 -9.68 2.33 -5.95
N THR A 13 -10.13 3.53 -5.67
CA THR A 13 -9.38 4.73 -6.02
C THR A 13 -8.12 4.89 -5.18
N CYS A 14 -8.19 4.70 -3.87
CA CYS A 14 -7.01 4.78 -3.00
C CYS A 14 -5.95 3.74 -3.42
N LEU A 15 -6.37 2.52 -3.74
CA LEU A 15 -5.45 1.48 -4.18
C LEU A 15 -4.86 1.80 -5.57
N THR A 16 -5.67 2.34 -6.48
CA THR A 16 -5.20 2.79 -7.80
C THR A 16 -4.15 3.88 -7.68
N GLU A 17 -4.37 4.88 -6.83
CA GLU A 17 -3.41 5.95 -6.58
C GLU A 17 -2.07 5.38 -6.08
N ALA A 18 -2.11 4.50 -5.08
CA ALA A 18 -0.91 3.91 -4.54
C ALA A 18 -0.13 3.12 -5.61
N ILE A 19 -0.80 2.28 -6.40
CA ILE A 19 -0.16 1.52 -7.48
C ILE A 19 0.43 2.48 -8.54
N TYR A 20 -0.30 3.54 -8.89
CA TYR A 20 0.14 4.50 -9.89
C TYR A 20 1.37 5.28 -9.43
N TYR A 21 1.31 5.91 -8.27
CA TYR A 21 2.41 6.78 -7.81
C TYR A 21 3.65 6.00 -7.38
N GLU A 22 3.48 4.80 -6.84
CA GLU A 22 4.59 3.98 -6.37
C GLU A 22 5.20 3.09 -7.46
N GLY A 23 4.44 2.76 -8.50
CA GLY A 23 4.90 1.74 -9.43
C GLY A 23 4.38 1.86 -10.86
N ALA A 24 4.01 3.07 -11.35
CA ALA A 24 3.48 3.22 -12.72
C ALA A 24 4.41 2.64 -13.81
N LEU A 25 5.72 2.70 -13.61
CA LEU A 25 6.72 2.19 -14.55
C LEU A 25 7.25 0.79 -14.19
N GLU A 26 6.83 0.23 -13.07
CA GLU A 26 7.18 -1.13 -12.69
C GLU A 26 6.53 -2.17 -13.61
N PRO A 27 7.12 -3.37 -13.72
CA PRO A 27 6.44 -4.51 -14.33
C PRO A 27 5.08 -4.75 -13.64
N GLU A 28 4.12 -5.31 -14.37
CA GLU A 28 2.79 -5.57 -13.82
C GLU A 28 2.83 -6.44 -12.54
N ALA A 29 3.75 -7.39 -12.48
CA ALA A 29 3.98 -8.19 -11.27
C ALA A 29 4.40 -7.32 -10.06
N GLY A 30 5.24 -6.30 -10.26
CA GLY A 30 5.62 -5.33 -9.22
C GLY A 30 4.45 -4.50 -8.76
N GLN A 31 3.61 -4.04 -9.71
CA GLN A 31 2.37 -3.31 -9.39
C GLN A 31 1.38 -4.16 -8.58
N ARG A 32 1.22 -5.46 -8.93
CA ARG A 32 0.44 -6.41 -8.12
C ARG A 32 1.04 -6.61 -6.74
N GLY A 33 2.38 -6.61 -6.64
CA GLY A 33 3.09 -6.69 -5.36
C GLY A 33 2.78 -5.50 -4.45
N ILE A 34 2.76 -4.27 -4.98
CA ILE A 34 2.35 -3.07 -4.23
C ILE A 34 0.92 -3.22 -3.69
N ALA A 35 -0.02 -3.63 -4.57
CA ALA A 35 -1.40 -3.88 -4.15
C ALA A 35 -1.49 -4.91 -3.03
N GLN A 36 -0.75 -6.02 -3.16
CA GLN A 36 -0.74 -7.09 -2.15
C GLN A 36 -0.20 -6.61 -0.81
N VAL A 37 0.87 -5.81 -0.79
CA VAL A 37 1.41 -5.22 0.45
C VAL A 37 0.36 -4.37 1.16
N ILE A 38 -0.36 -3.53 0.44
CA ILE A 38 -1.42 -2.68 1.02
C ILE A 38 -2.54 -3.56 1.60
N LEU A 39 -3.00 -4.57 0.88
CA LEU A 39 -4.05 -5.48 1.36
C LEU A 39 -3.57 -6.36 2.53
N ASN A 40 -2.29 -6.75 2.55
CA ASN A 40 -1.71 -7.41 3.70
C ASN A 40 -1.72 -6.50 4.94
N ARG A 41 -1.38 -5.22 4.79
CA ARG A 41 -1.47 -4.24 5.89
C ARG A 41 -2.89 -4.11 6.42
N VAL A 42 -3.89 -4.01 5.55
CA VAL A 42 -5.31 -3.96 5.97
C VAL A 42 -5.68 -5.16 6.85
N ARG A 43 -5.09 -6.34 6.60
CA ARG A 43 -5.34 -7.56 7.37
C ARG A 43 -4.48 -7.71 8.63
N HIS A 44 -3.44 -6.90 8.77
CA HIS A 44 -2.51 -7.00 9.89
C HIS A 44 -2.86 -5.98 10.99
N PRO A 45 -2.92 -6.38 12.29
CA PRO A 45 -3.38 -5.51 13.38
C PRO A 45 -2.51 -4.27 13.65
N ALA A 46 -1.31 -4.22 13.10
CA ALA A 46 -0.42 -3.05 13.22
C ALA A 46 -0.80 -1.88 12.31
N TYR A 47 -1.75 -2.05 11.40
CA TYR A 47 -2.13 -1.05 10.40
C TYR A 47 -3.63 -0.77 10.43
N PRO A 48 -4.11 0.30 9.77
CA PRO A 48 -5.54 0.55 9.58
C PRO A 48 -6.26 -0.62 8.91
N ASP A 49 -7.54 -0.82 9.21
CA ASP A 49 -8.38 -1.91 8.71
C ASP A 49 -9.14 -1.58 7.43
N ASN A 50 -8.69 -0.57 6.70
CA ASN A 50 -9.26 -0.12 5.44
C ASN A 50 -8.17 0.40 4.50
N VAL A 51 -8.45 0.37 3.20
CA VAL A 51 -7.46 0.64 2.15
C VAL A 51 -6.99 2.09 2.18
N CYS A 52 -7.92 3.04 2.21
CA CYS A 52 -7.58 4.46 2.23
C CYS A 52 -6.82 4.84 3.51
N GLY A 53 -7.19 4.26 4.65
CA GLY A 53 -6.46 4.46 5.91
C GLY A 53 -5.01 4.00 5.83
N VAL A 54 -4.74 2.84 5.21
CA VAL A 54 -3.36 2.37 4.98
C VAL A 54 -2.61 3.28 4.00
N VAL A 55 -3.25 3.67 2.90
CA VAL A 55 -2.59 4.47 1.86
C VAL A 55 -2.29 5.89 2.33
N PHE A 56 -3.20 6.50 3.06
CA PHE A 56 -3.11 7.89 3.50
C PHE A 56 -2.67 8.05 4.97
N GLU A 57 -2.14 7.00 5.57
CA GLU A 57 -1.62 7.06 6.95
C GLU A 57 -0.54 8.13 7.06
N GLY A 58 -0.75 9.07 7.99
CA GLY A 58 0.19 10.16 8.26
C GLY A 58 0.20 11.29 7.22
N GLN A 59 -0.77 11.36 6.29
CA GLN A 59 -0.83 12.41 5.26
C GLN A 59 -0.93 13.84 5.84
N GLU A 60 -1.37 13.97 7.08
CA GLU A 60 -1.47 15.23 7.81
C GLU A 60 -0.13 15.71 8.36
N ARG A 61 0.89 14.88 8.30
CA ARG A 61 2.23 15.20 8.81
C ARG A 61 3.04 15.92 7.74
N SER A 62 3.91 16.81 8.16
CA SER A 62 4.89 17.47 7.26
C SER A 62 5.99 16.50 6.80
N THR A 63 6.22 15.42 7.56
CA THR A 63 7.20 14.36 7.27
C THR A 63 6.65 13.04 7.78
N GLY A 64 7.04 11.92 7.13
CA GLY A 64 6.68 10.58 7.59
C GLY A 64 5.30 10.09 7.13
N CYS A 65 4.82 10.57 5.98
CA CYS A 65 3.68 9.97 5.28
C CYS A 65 3.99 8.52 4.92
N GLN A 66 3.01 7.64 5.04
CA GLN A 66 3.20 6.23 4.67
C GLN A 66 3.63 6.07 3.21
N PHE A 67 3.03 6.85 2.34
CA PHE A 67 3.38 6.97 0.92
C PHE A 67 3.65 8.43 0.60
N THR A 68 4.82 8.73 0.01
CA THR A 68 5.31 10.09 -0.22
C THR A 68 4.34 10.93 -1.04
N PHE A 69 3.72 10.33 -2.06
CA PHE A 69 2.82 11.02 -2.96
C PHE A 69 1.59 11.63 -2.25
N THR A 70 1.28 11.16 -1.03
CA THR A 70 0.12 11.66 -0.27
C THR A 70 0.38 13.04 0.35
N CYS A 71 1.66 13.44 0.47
CA CYS A 71 2.06 14.70 1.11
C CYS A 71 3.07 15.55 0.32
N ASP A 72 3.68 15.05 -0.78
CA ASP A 72 4.69 15.78 -1.57
C ASP A 72 4.10 16.65 -2.69
N GLY A 73 2.79 16.63 -2.86
CA GLY A 73 2.10 17.38 -3.91
C GLY A 73 2.05 16.69 -5.27
N SER A 74 2.55 15.46 -5.41
CA SER A 74 2.50 14.67 -6.65
C SER A 74 1.08 14.55 -7.22
N ARG A 75 0.08 14.46 -6.35
CA ARG A 75 -1.35 14.38 -6.70
C ARG A 75 -1.91 15.62 -7.42
N ARG A 76 -1.19 16.74 -7.43
CA ARG A 76 -1.61 17.95 -8.17
C ARG A 76 -1.43 17.81 -9.68
N ARG A 77 -0.59 16.89 -10.12
CA ARG A 77 -0.36 16.63 -11.54
C ARG A 77 -1.37 15.60 -12.04
N PRO A 78 -2.02 15.84 -13.19
CA PRO A 78 -2.93 14.85 -13.76
C PRO A 78 -2.17 13.58 -14.12
N PRO A 79 -2.72 12.40 -13.83
CA PRO A 79 -2.09 11.13 -14.16
C PRO A 79 -2.04 10.90 -15.67
N VAL A 80 -1.06 10.13 -16.14
CA VAL A 80 -1.01 9.62 -17.51
C VAL A 80 -2.15 8.59 -17.70
N PRO A 81 -3.11 8.81 -18.61
CA PRO A 81 -4.34 8.01 -18.68
C PRO A 81 -4.09 6.50 -18.84
N SER A 82 -3.15 6.10 -19.70
CA SER A 82 -2.85 4.68 -19.95
C SER A 82 -2.26 3.97 -18.72
N LEU A 83 -1.36 4.65 -18.00
CA LEU A 83 -0.74 4.11 -16.80
C LEU A 83 -1.75 4.05 -15.64
N TRP A 84 -2.61 5.06 -15.51
CA TRP A 84 -3.71 5.06 -14.55
C TRP A 84 -4.69 3.92 -14.82
N ALA A 85 -5.11 3.73 -16.08
CA ALA A 85 -6.01 2.64 -16.45
C ALA A 85 -5.42 1.27 -16.12
N ARG A 86 -4.09 1.09 -16.29
CA ARG A 86 -3.39 -0.14 -15.88
C ARG A 86 -3.43 -0.34 -14.37
N ALA A 87 -3.07 0.69 -13.61
CA ALA A 87 -3.11 0.65 -12.15
C ALA A 87 -4.52 0.33 -11.63
N ASN A 88 -5.55 0.94 -12.24
CA ASN A 88 -6.95 0.70 -11.88
C ASN A 88 -7.39 -0.75 -12.14
N ARG A 89 -7.01 -1.35 -13.28
CA ARG A 89 -7.31 -2.77 -13.55
C ARG A 89 -6.68 -3.69 -12.49
N ILE A 90 -5.43 -3.39 -12.08
CA ILE A 90 -4.74 -4.16 -11.04
C ILE A 90 -5.42 -3.98 -9.69
N ALA A 91 -5.80 -2.75 -9.34
CA ALA A 91 -6.53 -2.46 -8.10
C ALA A 91 -7.84 -3.24 -8.04
N LYS A 92 -8.64 -3.21 -9.11
CA LYS A 92 -9.89 -3.97 -9.22
C LYS A 92 -9.67 -5.47 -9.05
N ALA A 93 -8.67 -6.02 -9.73
CA ALA A 93 -8.36 -7.43 -9.64
C ALA A 93 -7.96 -7.82 -8.19
N ALA A 94 -7.09 -7.04 -7.55
CA ALA A 94 -6.64 -7.28 -6.19
C ALA A 94 -7.81 -7.19 -5.17
N LEU A 95 -8.66 -6.17 -5.28
CA LEU A 95 -9.86 -6.02 -4.45
C LEU A 95 -10.89 -7.12 -4.72
N GLY A 96 -10.91 -7.68 -5.93
CA GLY A 96 -11.70 -8.84 -6.32
C GLY A 96 -11.12 -10.18 -5.84
N GLY A 97 -9.98 -10.19 -5.16
CA GLY A 97 -9.37 -11.39 -4.59
C GLY A 97 -8.18 -11.96 -5.36
N ALA A 98 -7.68 -11.29 -6.40
CA ALA A 98 -6.44 -11.70 -7.04
C ALA A 98 -5.25 -11.54 -6.06
N VAL A 99 -4.40 -12.56 -5.97
CA VAL A 99 -3.27 -12.63 -5.05
C VAL A 99 -1.96 -12.57 -5.82
N ALA A 100 -1.03 -11.72 -5.36
CA ALA A 100 0.35 -11.73 -5.80
C ALA A 100 1.18 -12.63 -4.86
N SER A 101 1.19 -13.93 -5.17
CA SER A 101 1.85 -14.95 -4.34
C SER A 101 3.35 -14.73 -4.21
N GLU A 102 3.95 -14.07 -5.19
CA GLU A 102 5.39 -13.79 -5.27
C GLU A 102 5.90 -12.92 -4.11
N VAL A 103 5.03 -12.07 -3.58
CA VAL A 103 5.36 -11.23 -2.41
C VAL A 103 4.78 -11.77 -1.10
N GLY A 104 3.92 -12.78 -1.16
CA GLY A 104 3.37 -13.48 0.00
C GLY A 104 2.78 -12.54 1.04
N LEU A 105 3.26 -12.65 2.29
CA LEU A 105 2.80 -11.85 3.44
C LEU A 105 3.63 -10.57 3.65
N SER A 106 4.28 -10.06 2.62
CA SER A 106 5.06 -8.82 2.72
C SER A 106 4.17 -7.65 3.11
N THR A 107 4.67 -6.83 4.02
CA THR A 107 4.03 -5.59 4.51
C THR A 107 4.90 -4.37 4.27
N HIS A 108 6.13 -4.56 3.79
CA HIS A 108 7.09 -3.51 3.50
C HIS A 108 7.73 -3.73 2.13
N TYR A 109 8.15 -2.65 1.51
CA TYR A 109 9.03 -2.66 0.35
C TYR A 109 9.81 -1.35 0.27
N HIS A 110 10.89 -1.36 -0.47
CA HIS A 110 11.62 -0.17 -0.88
C HIS A 110 12.23 -0.39 -2.27
N ALA A 111 12.60 0.69 -2.93
CA ALA A 111 13.32 0.61 -4.19
C ALA A 111 14.76 0.15 -3.97
N ASP A 112 15.31 -0.61 -4.90
CA ASP A 112 16.64 -1.23 -4.83
C ASP A 112 17.82 -0.23 -4.66
N TYR A 113 17.60 1.02 -4.99
CA TYR A 113 18.56 2.12 -4.83
C TYR A 113 18.47 2.85 -3.48
N VAL A 114 17.58 2.40 -2.58
CA VAL A 114 17.39 2.96 -1.23
C VAL A 114 17.72 1.88 -0.21
N MET A 115 18.44 2.24 0.84
CA MET A 115 18.73 1.33 1.96
C MET A 115 18.11 1.86 3.26
N PRO A 116 16.83 1.56 3.53
CA PRO A 116 16.21 2.02 4.75
C PRO A 116 16.76 1.25 5.96
N TYR A 117 16.91 1.95 7.10
CA TYR A 117 17.45 1.37 8.33
C TYR A 117 16.67 0.16 8.84
N TRP A 118 15.38 0.10 8.56
CA TRP A 118 14.49 -0.99 9.00
C TRP A 118 14.67 -2.28 8.19
N SER A 119 15.25 -2.23 6.98
CA SER A 119 15.35 -3.40 6.10
C SER A 119 16.08 -4.57 6.75
N ALA A 120 17.13 -4.28 7.54
CA ALA A 120 17.88 -5.30 8.28
C ALA A 120 17.08 -5.96 9.42
N THR A 121 15.96 -5.39 9.84
CA THR A 121 15.10 -5.93 10.91
C THR A 121 14.00 -6.85 10.41
N LEU A 122 13.82 -6.96 9.10
CA LEU A 122 12.77 -7.73 8.44
C LEU A 122 13.36 -8.91 7.64
N ASP A 123 12.52 -9.86 7.26
CA ASP A 123 12.87 -10.93 6.34
C ASP A 123 12.54 -10.49 4.91
N GLN A 124 13.55 -10.49 4.02
CA GLN A 124 13.34 -10.25 2.61
C GLN A 124 12.54 -11.40 2.00
N SER A 125 11.45 -11.08 1.31
CA SER A 125 10.58 -12.05 0.63
C SER A 125 10.99 -12.26 -0.82
N GLY A 126 11.49 -11.21 -1.49
CA GLY A 126 11.91 -11.25 -2.89
C GLY A 126 12.08 -9.87 -3.47
N GLN A 127 12.44 -9.83 -4.77
CA GLN A 127 12.52 -8.61 -5.55
C GLN A 127 11.75 -8.77 -6.84
N ILE A 128 10.96 -7.76 -7.21
CA ILE A 128 10.24 -7.68 -8.48
C ILE A 128 10.45 -6.29 -9.05
N GLY A 129 11.01 -6.22 -10.27
CA GLY A 129 11.42 -4.94 -10.82
C GLY A 129 12.45 -4.28 -9.91
N ARG A 130 12.20 -3.04 -9.55
CA ARG A 130 13.05 -2.26 -8.64
C ARG A 130 12.62 -2.34 -7.18
N HIS A 131 11.53 -3.05 -6.85
CA HIS A 131 11.04 -3.16 -5.48
C HIS A 131 11.53 -4.44 -4.81
N ILE A 132 12.12 -4.27 -3.61
CA ILE A 132 12.51 -5.36 -2.71
C ILE A 132 11.44 -5.42 -1.61
N PHE A 133 10.83 -6.60 -1.44
CA PHE A 133 9.71 -6.84 -0.55
C PHE A 133 10.15 -7.53 0.73
N TYR A 134 9.51 -7.18 1.86
CA TYR A 134 9.86 -7.68 3.18
C TYR A 134 8.60 -8.01 4.00
N ARG A 135 8.74 -8.99 4.86
CA ARG A 135 7.76 -9.37 5.88
C ARG A 135 8.32 -9.21 7.28
N TRP A 136 7.46 -9.13 8.26
CA TRP A 136 7.85 -9.19 9.65
C TRP A 136 8.55 -10.51 9.98
N ARG A 137 9.52 -10.47 10.91
CA ARG A 137 10.13 -11.67 11.48
C ARG A 137 9.24 -12.30 12.55
N GLY A 138 9.47 -13.57 12.83
CA GLY A 138 8.81 -14.31 13.89
C GLY A 138 7.30 -14.41 13.69
N THR A 139 6.57 -14.51 14.79
CA THR A 139 5.12 -14.73 14.79
C THR A 139 4.33 -13.62 14.10
N THR A 140 4.82 -12.37 14.16
CA THR A 140 4.20 -11.21 13.52
C THR A 140 4.16 -11.34 11.98
N GLY A 141 5.10 -12.05 11.37
CA GLY A 141 5.14 -12.28 9.93
C GLY A 141 4.46 -13.57 9.47
N THR A 142 3.85 -14.34 10.36
CA THR A 142 3.16 -15.59 10.01
C THR A 142 1.69 -15.36 9.63
N PRO A 143 1.04 -16.29 8.92
CA PRO A 143 -0.37 -16.17 8.55
C PRO A 143 -1.30 -15.88 9.73
N GLY A 144 -0.98 -16.41 10.93
CA GLY A 144 -1.75 -16.20 12.14
C GLY A 144 -1.77 -14.77 12.67
N ALA A 145 -0.85 -13.89 12.21
CA ALA A 145 -0.85 -12.49 12.57
C ALA A 145 -1.86 -11.66 11.77
N PHE A 146 -2.28 -12.13 10.58
CA PHE A 146 -3.16 -11.40 9.67
C PHE A 146 -4.62 -11.66 10.00
N THR A 147 -5.03 -11.29 11.20
CA THR A 147 -6.35 -11.59 11.79
C THR A 147 -7.37 -10.48 11.65
N ARG A 148 -6.93 -9.26 11.28
CA ARG A 148 -7.83 -8.11 11.15
C ARG A 148 -8.78 -8.32 9.97
N ARG A 149 -10.04 -7.99 10.19
CA ARG A 149 -11.05 -7.97 9.15
C ARG A 149 -11.12 -6.56 8.56
N TYR A 150 -11.31 -6.49 7.26
CA TYR A 150 -11.62 -5.24 6.59
C TYR A 150 -12.90 -4.63 7.18
N SER A 151 -12.84 -3.34 7.54
CA SER A 151 -13.95 -2.64 8.21
C SER A 151 -15.21 -2.49 7.34
N GLY A 152 -15.05 -2.63 6.02
CA GLY A 152 -16.11 -2.37 5.05
C GLY A 152 -16.37 -0.88 4.80
N ARG A 153 -15.68 0.02 5.50
CA ARG A 153 -15.84 1.47 5.41
C ARG A 153 -14.52 2.14 5.10
N GLU A 154 -14.55 2.99 4.09
CA GLU A 154 -13.38 3.79 3.71
C GLU A 154 -13.58 5.23 4.17
N PRO A 155 -12.57 5.87 4.78
CA PRO A 155 -12.66 7.26 5.18
C PRO A 155 -12.78 8.17 3.96
N LEU A 156 -13.38 9.34 4.17
CA LEU A 156 -13.28 10.44 3.22
C LEU A 156 -11.90 11.07 3.37
N ILE A 157 -11.11 11.00 2.32
CA ILE A 157 -9.81 11.65 2.28
C ILE A 157 -10.03 13.11 1.91
N ALA A 158 -9.74 14.03 2.83
CA ALA A 158 -9.83 15.45 2.57
C ALA A 158 -8.97 15.86 1.38
N ALA A 159 -9.46 16.74 0.54
CA ALA A 159 -8.81 17.24 -0.68
C ALA A 159 -8.63 16.22 -1.81
N TRP A 160 -9.25 15.03 -1.73
CA TRP A 160 -9.29 14.12 -2.85
C TRP A 160 -10.60 14.29 -3.63
N THR A 161 -10.59 15.16 -4.61
CA THR A 161 -11.55 15.14 -5.72
C THR A 161 -10.75 14.76 -6.95
N PRO A 162 -10.95 13.59 -7.55
CA PRO A 162 -10.28 13.28 -8.81
C PRO A 162 -10.67 14.33 -9.83
N ARG A 163 -9.71 15.11 -10.27
CA ARG A 163 -9.93 16.04 -11.38
C ARG A 163 -10.43 15.32 -12.63
N ALA A 164 -10.12 14.02 -12.75
CA ALA A 164 -10.63 13.14 -13.79
C ALA A 164 -12.15 12.85 -13.68
N LEU A 165 -12.72 12.84 -12.46
CA LEU A 165 -14.17 12.69 -12.30
C LEU A 165 -14.90 14.04 -12.50
N GLN A 166 -14.25 15.16 -12.13
CA GLN A 166 -14.80 16.50 -12.44
C GLN A 166 -14.85 16.79 -13.93
N ALA A 167 -13.91 16.24 -14.73
CA ALA A 167 -13.93 16.36 -16.19
C ALA A 167 -15.05 15.52 -16.84
N ALA A 168 -15.49 14.43 -16.22
CA ALA A 168 -16.60 13.61 -16.72
C ALA A 168 -17.96 14.27 -16.46
N ASP A 169 -18.13 15.00 -15.35
CA ASP A 169 -19.37 15.71 -15.03
C ASP A 169 -19.55 17.00 -15.83
N THR A 170 -18.46 17.59 -16.35
CA THR A 170 -18.51 18.77 -17.23
C THR A 170 -18.58 18.44 -18.73
N ALA A 171 -18.32 17.20 -19.13
CA ALA A 171 -18.38 16.75 -20.53
C ALA A 171 -19.81 16.38 -21.02
N GLY A 172 -20.83 16.57 -20.18
CA GLY A 172 -22.25 16.44 -20.56
C GLY A 172 -22.82 17.60 -21.38
N GLY A 173 -22.02 18.55 -21.84
CA GLY A 173 -22.42 19.72 -22.59
C GLY A 173 -21.71 19.83 -23.97
N THR A 174 -22.45 19.52 -25.01
CA THR A 174 -22.32 19.94 -26.45
C THR A 174 -20.95 19.78 -27.12
N GLY A 175 -20.97 18.98 -28.18
CA GLY A 175 -19.87 18.78 -29.11
C GLY A 175 -19.40 20.04 -29.83
N ALA A 176 -18.08 20.18 -29.95
CA ALA A 176 -17.43 20.96 -31.03
C ALA A 176 -15.97 20.48 -31.16
N GLY A 177 -15.64 20.05 -32.37
CA GLY A 177 -14.37 20.12 -33.07
C GLY A 177 -13.05 19.85 -32.32
N MET A 178 -12.40 18.74 -32.67
CA MET A 178 -10.98 18.53 -32.41
C MET A 178 -10.11 19.39 -33.33
N PRO A 179 -9.09 20.09 -32.82
CA PRO A 179 -7.95 20.47 -33.64
C PRO A 179 -6.86 19.39 -33.57
N ASP A 180 -6.45 18.95 -34.74
CA ASP A 180 -5.26 18.14 -34.98
C ASP A 180 -4.01 18.90 -34.49
N ALA A 181 -3.28 18.33 -33.55
CA ALA A 181 -2.01 18.89 -33.08
C ALA A 181 -0.94 17.82 -33.14
N GLY A 182 -0.06 17.98 -34.13
CA GLY A 182 1.11 17.17 -34.38
C GLY A 182 1.94 16.93 -33.13
N MET A 183 2.19 15.66 -32.88
CA MET A 183 3.11 15.20 -31.81
C MET A 183 4.55 15.39 -32.26
N THR A 184 5.20 16.44 -31.78
CA THR A 184 6.65 16.48 -31.69
C THR A 184 7.07 15.75 -30.42
N ALA A 185 7.91 14.72 -30.59
CA ALA A 185 8.50 13.98 -29.48
C ALA A 185 9.37 14.93 -28.62
N ALA A 186 8.86 15.30 -27.45
CA ALA A 186 9.67 15.94 -26.43
C ALA A 186 10.53 14.89 -25.75
N VAL A 187 11.85 15.02 -25.90
CA VAL A 187 12.85 14.28 -25.13
C VAL A 187 12.62 14.59 -23.66
N PHE A 188 12.19 13.60 -22.89
CA PHE A 188 12.08 13.67 -21.45
C PHE A 188 13.52 13.77 -20.89
N SER A 189 13.95 14.98 -20.54
CA SER A 189 15.04 15.17 -19.61
C SER A 189 14.56 14.70 -18.24
N ASP A 190 15.29 13.79 -17.65
CA ASP A 190 15.05 13.12 -16.37
C ASP A 190 14.88 14.16 -15.24
N PRO A 191 13.68 14.40 -14.71
CA PRO A 191 13.56 15.17 -13.49
C PRO A 191 13.96 14.25 -12.34
N ALA A 192 14.88 14.70 -11.52
CA ALA A 192 15.43 14.03 -10.34
C ALA A 192 14.47 12.99 -9.75
N ALA A 193 14.95 11.75 -9.69
CA ALA A 193 14.21 10.63 -9.15
C ALA A 193 13.51 11.03 -7.83
N PRO A 194 12.21 10.71 -7.66
CA PRO A 194 11.55 11.00 -6.39
C PRO A 194 12.33 10.31 -5.28
N GLN A 195 12.79 11.09 -4.32
CA GLN A 195 13.45 10.55 -3.14
C GLN A 195 12.46 9.56 -2.50
N ALA A 196 12.91 8.33 -2.33
CA ALA A 196 12.12 7.29 -1.70
C ALA A 196 11.56 7.79 -0.37
N ALA A 197 10.29 7.52 -0.16
CA ALA A 197 9.59 7.85 1.06
C ALA A 197 10.44 7.52 2.28
N ALA A 198 10.69 8.50 3.12
CA ALA A 198 11.19 8.23 4.46
C ALA A 198 10.21 7.24 5.10
N ALA A 199 10.72 6.07 5.49
CA ALA A 199 9.91 5.08 6.18
C ALA A 199 9.23 5.76 7.38
N PRO A 200 7.97 5.44 7.67
CA PRO A 200 7.30 5.95 8.84
C PRO A 200 8.17 5.63 10.07
N PRO A 201 8.13 6.47 11.11
CA PRO A 201 8.74 6.13 12.38
C PRO A 201 8.21 4.76 12.76
N ALA A 202 9.13 3.85 13.11
CA ALA A 202 8.77 2.51 13.53
C ALA A 202 7.62 2.60 14.53
N ALA A 203 6.55 1.86 14.29
CA ALA A 203 5.53 1.66 15.31
C ALA A 203 6.30 1.30 16.61
N PRO A 204 5.93 1.86 17.78
CA PRO A 204 6.64 1.59 19.01
C PRO A 204 6.79 0.08 19.15
N SER A 205 8.02 -0.37 19.30
CA SER A 205 8.28 -1.80 19.52
C SER A 205 7.36 -2.26 20.64
N PRO A 206 6.57 -3.33 20.45
CA PRO A 206 5.79 -3.88 21.53
C PRO A 206 6.77 -4.16 22.68
N ALA A 207 6.44 -3.69 23.86
CA ALA A 207 7.24 -3.92 25.06
C ALA A 207 7.62 -5.41 25.14
N PRO A 208 8.85 -5.77 25.52
CA PRO A 208 9.27 -7.15 25.54
C PRO A 208 8.27 -7.95 26.36
N PHE A 209 7.69 -8.95 25.72
CA PHE A 209 6.74 -9.88 26.36
C PHE A 209 7.51 -10.57 27.49
N ARG A 210 7.31 -10.15 28.74
CA ARG A 210 7.80 -10.88 29.88
C ARG A 210 7.01 -12.19 29.94
N ALA A 211 7.65 -13.26 29.50
CA ALA A 211 7.12 -14.61 29.70
C ALA A 211 6.91 -14.81 31.21
N ARG A 212 5.66 -14.99 31.60
CA ARG A 212 5.33 -15.46 32.96
C ARG A 212 5.93 -16.85 33.10
N PRO A 213 6.79 -17.10 34.11
CA PRO A 213 7.31 -18.45 34.36
C PRO A 213 6.12 -19.39 34.60
N LEU A 214 6.11 -20.52 33.90
CA LEU A 214 5.20 -21.61 34.17
C LEU A 214 5.49 -22.15 35.58
N PRO A 215 4.47 -22.46 36.40
CA PRO A 215 4.69 -23.10 37.69
C PRO A 215 5.30 -24.49 37.47
N LEU A 216 6.44 -24.72 38.10
CA LEU A 216 7.06 -26.05 38.18
C LEU A 216 6.04 -27.00 38.80
N ALA A 217 5.66 -28.04 38.07
CA ALA A 217 4.89 -29.14 38.61
C ALA A 217 5.75 -29.85 39.65
N THR A 218 5.38 -29.79 40.91
CA THR A 218 5.96 -30.59 41.99
C THR A 218 5.58 -32.06 41.76
N ALA A 219 6.56 -32.87 41.37
CA ALA A 219 6.42 -34.31 41.33
C ALA A 219 6.27 -34.83 42.76
N THR A 220 5.08 -35.26 43.15
CA THR A 220 4.82 -36.04 44.38
C THR A 220 5.37 -37.44 44.15
N ALA A 221 6.45 -37.75 44.84
CA ALA A 221 6.93 -39.11 44.97
C ALA A 221 5.92 -39.90 45.84
N GLY A 222 5.12 -40.77 45.17
CA GLY A 222 4.29 -41.77 45.85
C GLY A 222 5.18 -42.92 46.25
N GLY A 223 5.40 -43.12 47.57
CA GLY A 223 5.93 -44.38 48.10
C GLY A 223 4.84 -45.44 48.05
N ALA A 224 5.25 -46.64 47.73
CA ALA A 224 4.45 -47.87 47.91
C ALA A 224 5.03 -48.72 49.04
N PRO A 225 4.21 -49.44 49.77
CA PRO A 225 4.66 -50.44 50.76
C PRO A 225 5.22 -51.71 50.11
#